data_0272ea49c82124d003c65d24a6de898e
#
_entry.id   0272ea49c82124d003c65d24a6de898e
#
_cell.length_a   1.000
_cell.length_b   1.000
_cell.length_c   1.000
_cell.angle_alpha   90.00
_cell.angle_beta   90.00
_cell.angle_gamma   90.00
#
_symmetry.space_group_name_H-M   'P 1'
#
loop_
_entity.id
_entity.type
_entity.pdbx_description
1 polymer ?
#
loop_
_entity_poly.entity_id
_entity_poly.type
_entity_poly.pdbx_seq_one_letter_code
_entity_poly.pdbx_strand_id
1 'polypeptide(L)'
;MHTNSKWSLKKDVFLEIDADGKSGILIDTNSSNYCSCNKTALLILEKLKNGKTDISNLTKEILKTNEINKNIARKDIKNFLIKLKNLNLINETI
;
A
#
# COMPACT_ATOMS: atom_id res chain seq x y z
N MET A 1 12.11 6.98 7.61
CA MET A 1 11.83 5.67 6.98
C MET A 1 13.15 4.94 6.75
N HIS A 2 13.25 3.70 7.14
CA HIS A 2 14.43 2.87 6.93
C HIS A 2 14.27 2.01 5.68
N THR A 3 15.39 1.81 4.94
CA THR A 3 15.36 1.00 3.72
C THR A 3 15.02 -0.46 3.96
N ASN A 4 15.25 -0.95 5.18
CA ASN A 4 14.97 -2.34 5.56
C ASN A 4 13.62 -2.53 6.25
N SER A 5 12.80 -1.49 6.28
CA SER A 5 11.49 -1.59 6.92
C SER A 5 10.58 -2.58 6.19
N LYS A 6 9.80 -3.31 6.98
CA LYS A 6 8.70 -4.14 6.51
C LYS A 6 7.39 -3.42 6.80
N TRP A 7 6.42 -3.61 5.93
CA TRP A 7 5.13 -2.94 6.02
C TRP A 7 4.00 -3.96 5.98
N SER A 8 2.94 -3.69 6.73
CA SER A 8 1.75 -4.56 6.78
C SER A 8 0.52 -3.74 7.12
N LEU A 9 -0.66 -4.26 6.78
CA LEU A 9 -1.93 -3.63 7.18
C LEU A 9 -2.14 -3.79 8.68
N LYS A 10 -2.77 -2.79 9.30
CA LYS A 10 -3.23 -2.93 10.68
C LYS A 10 -4.39 -3.90 10.76
N LYS A 11 -4.56 -4.50 11.94
CA LYS A 11 -5.54 -5.56 12.22
C LYS A 11 -6.98 -5.19 11.87
N ASP A 12 -7.39 -3.96 12.20
CA ASP A 12 -8.79 -3.54 12.06
C ASP A 12 -9.03 -2.70 10.80
N VAL A 13 -8.17 -2.86 9.81
CA VAL A 13 -8.25 -2.15 8.54
C VAL A 13 -8.79 -3.08 7.47
N PHE A 14 -9.78 -2.61 6.71
CA PHE A 14 -10.44 -3.37 5.66
C PHE A 14 -10.28 -2.69 4.32
N LEU A 15 -10.11 -3.51 3.29
CA LEU A 15 -10.03 -3.05 1.90
C LEU A 15 -11.29 -3.49 1.17
N GLU A 16 -12.06 -2.50 0.68
CA GLU A 16 -13.20 -2.74 -0.21
C GLU A 16 -12.80 -2.37 -1.62
N ILE A 17 -12.97 -3.30 -2.53
CA ILE A 17 -12.63 -3.12 -3.95
C ILE A 17 -13.92 -3.00 -4.74
N ASP A 18 -13.99 -2.01 -5.63
CA ASP A 18 -15.14 -1.81 -6.49
C ASP A 18 -15.36 -2.99 -7.44
N ALA A 19 -16.57 -3.15 -7.93
CA ALA A 19 -16.96 -4.28 -8.76
C ALA A 19 -16.10 -4.43 -10.02
N ASP A 20 -15.59 -3.32 -10.56
CA ASP A 20 -14.72 -3.35 -11.74
C ASP A 20 -13.26 -3.70 -11.42
N GLY A 21 -12.89 -3.75 -10.14
CA GLY A 21 -11.53 -4.04 -9.69
C GLY A 21 -10.51 -2.94 -9.94
N LYS A 22 -10.95 -1.73 -10.32
CA LYS A 22 -10.06 -0.63 -10.71
C LYS A 22 -9.85 0.41 -9.61
N SER A 23 -10.67 0.37 -8.58
CA SER A 23 -10.57 1.31 -7.46
C SER A 23 -11.09 0.65 -6.19
N GLY A 24 -10.88 1.30 -5.06
CA GLY A 24 -11.33 0.80 -3.78
C GLY A 24 -11.09 1.81 -2.67
N ILE A 25 -11.45 1.41 -1.47
CA ILE A 25 -11.27 2.21 -0.26
C ILE A 25 -10.65 1.33 0.81
N LEU A 26 -9.58 1.84 1.43
CA LEU A 26 -9.00 1.26 2.63
C LEU A 26 -9.53 2.04 3.83
N ILE A 27 -10.12 1.36 4.79
CA ILE A 27 -10.76 2.02 5.95
C ILE A 27 -10.37 1.33 7.26
N ASP A 28 -10.09 2.15 8.28
CA ASP A 28 -9.92 1.69 9.66
C ASP A 28 -11.25 1.89 10.39
N THR A 29 -11.85 0.78 10.84
CA THR A 29 -13.15 0.81 11.50
C THR A 29 -13.11 1.46 12.89
N ASN A 30 -11.94 1.51 13.53
CA ASN A 30 -11.81 2.12 14.86
C ASN A 30 -11.73 3.64 14.82
N SER A 31 -10.97 4.20 13.87
CA SER A 31 -10.73 5.64 13.77
C SER A 31 -11.58 6.31 12.70
N SER A 32 -12.18 5.54 11.80
CA SER A 32 -12.86 6.02 10.59
C SER A 32 -11.92 6.69 9.59
N ASN A 33 -10.61 6.60 9.78
CA ASN A 33 -9.66 7.06 8.77
C ASN A 33 -9.76 6.18 7.54
N TYR A 34 -9.63 6.79 6.36
CA TYR A 34 -9.73 6.04 5.12
C TYR A 34 -8.82 6.62 4.05
N CYS A 35 -8.58 5.81 3.03
CA CYS A 35 -7.81 6.21 1.85
C CYS A 35 -8.48 5.64 0.61
N SER A 36 -8.82 6.51 -0.35
CA SER A 36 -9.28 6.08 -1.66
C SER A 36 -8.11 5.57 -2.47
N CYS A 37 -8.30 4.48 -3.19
CA CYS A 37 -7.22 3.76 -3.86
C CYS A 37 -7.51 3.58 -5.34
N ASN A 38 -6.54 3.91 -6.18
CA ASN A 38 -6.58 3.59 -7.60
C ASN A 38 -6.04 2.16 -7.83
N LYS A 39 -6.01 1.74 -9.08
CA LYS A 39 -5.55 0.40 -9.45
C LYS A 39 -4.14 0.08 -8.97
N THR A 40 -3.22 1.02 -9.10
CA THR A 40 -1.83 0.83 -8.65
C THR A 40 -1.76 0.69 -7.12
N ALA A 41 -2.51 1.53 -6.40
CA ALA A 41 -2.58 1.43 -4.94
C ALA A 41 -3.14 0.07 -4.50
N LEU A 42 -4.13 -0.47 -5.23
CA LEU A 42 -4.69 -1.78 -4.92
C LEU A 42 -3.66 -2.90 -5.03
N LEU A 43 -2.75 -2.83 -5.99
CA LEU A 43 -1.67 -3.82 -6.12
C LEU A 43 -0.78 -3.81 -4.86
N ILE A 44 -0.45 -2.62 -4.37
CA ILE A 44 0.36 -2.47 -3.15
C ILE A 44 -0.40 -3.04 -1.95
N LEU A 45 -1.67 -2.68 -1.80
CA LEU A 45 -2.48 -3.10 -0.65
C LEU A 45 -2.74 -4.60 -0.63
N GLU A 46 -2.90 -5.24 -1.78
CA GLU A 46 -3.02 -6.69 -1.85
C GLU A 46 -1.78 -7.39 -1.30
N LYS A 47 -0.60 -6.86 -1.60
CA LYS A 47 0.64 -7.40 -1.06
C LYS A 47 0.74 -7.20 0.45
N LEU A 48 0.36 -6.03 0.94
CA LEU A 48 0.36 -5.73 2.38
C LEU A 48 -0.64 -6.61 3.12
N LYS A 49 -1.76 -6.92 2.50
CA LYS A 49 -2.80 -7.78 3.07
C LYS A 49 -2.29 -9.22 3.24
N ASN A 50 -1.45 -9.69 2.32
CA ASN A 50 -0.95 -11.06 2.34
C ASN A 50 0.22 -11.26 3.31
N GLY A 51 0.70 -10.20 3.95
CA GLY A 51 1.75 -10.29 4.95
C GLY A 51 2.73 -9.12 4.86
N LYS A 52 3.76 -9.19 5.69
CA LYS A 52 4.78 -8.15 5.72
C LYS A 52 5.57 -8.14 4.42
N THR A 53 5.80 -6.95 3.88
CA THR A 53 6.57 -6.76 2.66
C THR A 53 7.40 -5.50 2.75
N ASP A 54 8.34 -5.32 1.83
CA ASP A 54 9.22 -4.15 1.77
C ASP A 54 9.07 -3.42 0.45
N ILE A 55 9.71 -2.24 0.37
CA ILE A 55 9.64 -1.39 -0.83
C ILE A 55 10.20 -2.10 -2.06
N SER A 56 11.26 -2.88 -1.90
CA SER A 56 11.86 -3.62 -3.02
C SER A 56 10.88 -4.61 -3.65
N ASN A 57 10.18 -5.38 -2.83
CA ASN A 57 9.18 -6.34 -3.30
C ASN A 57 7.98 -5.64 -3.93
N LEU A 58 7.51 -4.55 -3.30
CA LEU A 58 6.41 -3.75 -3.85
C LEU A 58 6.78 -3.15 -5.20
N THR A 59 8.01 -2.65 -5.32
CA THR A 59 8.50 -2.10 -6.59
C THR A 59 8.49 -3.15 -7.69
N LYS A 60 8.97 -4.36 -7.40
CA LYS A 60 8.95 -5.47 -8.37
C LYS A 60 7.53 -5.76 -8.86
N GLU A 61 6.55 -5.77 -7.96
CA GLU A 61 5.15 -6.02 -8.33
C GLU A 61 4.61 -4.94 -9.26
N ILE A 62 4.88 -3.67 -8.96
CA ILE A 62 4.42 -2.57 -9.80
C ILE A 62 5.06 -2.63 -11.19
N LEU A 63 6.34 -2.95 -11.26
CA LEU A 63 7.06 -3.00 -12.54
C LEU A 63 6.63 -4.16 -13.44
N LYS A 64 5.99 -5.20 -12.89
CA LYS A 64 5.46 -6.32 -13.69
C LYS A 64 4.32 -5.89 -14.60
N THR A 65 3.53 -4.91 -14.19
CA THR A 65 2.29 -4.52 -14.87
C THR A 65 2.29 -3.10 -15.38
N ASN A 66 3.32 -2.31 -15.08
CA ASN A 66 3.38 -0.89 -15.44
C ASN A 66 4.73 -0.56 -16.05
N GLU A 67 4.70 0.12 -17.20
CA GLU A 67 5.93 0.59 -17.87
C GLU A 67 6.31 1.94 -17.28
N ILE A 68 6.96 1.93 -16.11
CA ILE A 68 7.45 3.15 -15.48
C ILE A 68 8.90 2.96 -15.03
N ASN A 69 9.59 4.07 -14.84
CA ASN A 69 10.96 4.06 -14.34
C ASN A 69 10.99 3.50 -12.91
N LYS A 70 11.97 2.64 -12.63
CA LYS A 70 12.13 2.02 -11.31
C LYS A 70 12.25 3.06 -10.19
N ASN A 71 13.00 4.13 -10.41
CA ASN A 71 13.18 5.16 -9.39
C ASN A 71 11.89 5.92 -9.12
N ILE A 72 11.09 6.17 -10.14
CA ILE A 72 9.77 6.79 -10.00
C ILE A 72 8.84 5.86 -9.23
N ALA A 73 8.82 4.58 -9.57
CA ALA A 73 8.01 3.60 -8.88
C ALA A 73 8.35 3.54 -7.39
N ARG A 74 9.64 3.47 -7.03
CA ARG A 74 10.08 3.44 -5.64
C ARG A 74 9.64 4.70 -4.88
N LYS A 75 9.78 5.86 -5.51
CA LYS A 75 9.39 7.14 -4.90
C LYS A 75 7.89 7.17 -4.64
N ASP A 76 7.09 6.76 -5.61
CA ASP A 76 5.63 6.77 -5.50
C ASP A 76 5.16 5.80 -4.42
N ILE A 77 5.75 4.61 -4.36
CA ILE A 77 5.44 3.61 -3.32
C ILE A 77 5.80 4.16 -1.94
N LYS A 78 6.99 4.74 -1.80
CA LYS A 78 7.42 5.33 -0.54
C LYS A 78 6.47 6.42 -0.06
N ASN A 79 6.07 7.32 -0.95
CA ASN A 79 5.15 8.40 -0.62
C ASN A 79 3.78 7.86 -0.21
N PHE A 80 3.29 6.83 -0.89
CA PHE A 80 2.03 6.18 -0.57
C PHE A 80 2.07 5.52 0.81
N LEU A 81 3.16 4.80 1.12
CA LEU A 81 3.32 4.15 2.43
C LEU A 81 3.37 5.20 3.56
N ILE A 82 4.06 6.32 3.35
CA ILE A 82 4.11 7.40 4.33
C ILE A 82 2.71 7.98 4.57
N LYS A 83 1.95 8.19 3.51
CA LYS A 83 0.56 8.67 3.61
C LYS A 83 -0.29 7.70 4.43
N LEU A 84 -0.20 6.41 4.14
CA LEU A 84 -0.96 5.39 4.87
C LEU A 84 -0.54 5.31 6.33
N LYS A 85 0.76 5.43 6.61
CA LYS A 85 1.26 5.45 7.98
C LYS A 85 0.73 6.65 8.76
N ASN A 86 0.71 7.82 8.13
CA ASN A 86 0.20 9.04 8.77
C ASN A 86 -1.31 8.95 9.04
N LEU A 87 -2.04 8.17 8.27
CA LEU A 87 -3.46 7.88 8.48
C LEU A 87 -3.69 6.73 9.48
N ASN A 88 -2.63 6.14 10.01
CA ASN A 88 -2.68 4.99 10.91
C ASN A 88 -3.33 3.75 10.30
N LEU A 89 -3.14 3.53 9.00
CA LEU A 89 -3.73 2.41 8.30
C LEU A 89 -2.77 1.22 8.15
N ILE A 90 -1.47 1.46 8.30
CA ILE A 90 -0.43 0.42 8.17
C ILE A 90 0.58 0.51 9.30
N ASN A 91 1.31 -0.60 9.47
CA ASN A 91 2.42 -0.70 10.41
C ASN A 91 3.75 -0.74 9.67
N GLU A 92 4.74 -0.07 10.23
CA GLU A 92 6.14 -0.18 9.81
C GLU A 92 6.90 -0.97 10.87
N THR A 93 7.61 -2.02 10.47
CA THR A 93 8.47 -2.82 11.35
C THR A 93 9.90 -2.77 10.82
N ILE A 94 10.80 -2.33 11.66
CA ILE A 94 12.22 -2.21 11.31
C ILE A 94 12.96 -3.53 11.56
#